data_4e2c0591137b5e1660616a937d6f8a95
#
_entry.id   4e2c0591137b5e1660616a937d6f8a95
#
_cell.length_a   1.000
_cell.length_b   1.000
_cell.length_c   1.000
_cell.angle_alpha   90.00
_cell.angle_beta   90.00
_cell.angle_gamma   90.00
#
_symmetry.space_group_name_H-M   'P 1'
#
loop_
_entity.id
_entity.type
_entity.pdbx_description
1 polymer ?
#
loop_
_entity_poly.entity_id
_entity_poly.type
_entity_poly.pdbx_seq_one_letter_code
_entity_poly.pdbx_strand_id
1 'polypeptide(L)'
;MSFLDRVLLLDIFTGLKTTGMHLFRKADTVEYPEAAREPSDRFRGMFRLDEERCIKCTLCAIECPINIIFIDWHNEKNPQGKNEKVLDRFDVDLKRCMFCGLCEEACPTNPKSIWLRTKTYELGTYERNDALYLDIKKLTKWDENVKPFTIVEQGEGR
;
A
#
# COMPACT_ATOMS: atom_id res chain seq x y z
N MET A 1 18.72 -31.96 -38.21
CA MET A 1 17.44 -32.71 -38.19
C MET A 1 17.38 -33.63 -39.39
N SER A 2 17.35 -34.91 -39.14
CA SER A 2 17.33 -35.95 -40.17
C SER A 2 15.93 -35.95 -40.86
N PHE A 3 15.89 -36.35 -42.14
CA PHE A 3 14.62 -36.56 -42.89
C PHE A 3 13.69 -37.55 -42.16
N LEU A 4 14.27 -38.56 -41.53
CA LEU A 4 13.55 -39.55 -40.71
C LEU A 4 12.89 -38.95 -39.48
N ASP A 5 13.50 -37.93 -38.84
CA ASP A 5 12.90 -37.25 -37.67
C ASP A 5 11.61 -36.50 -38.05
N ARG A 6 11.59 -35.94 -39.25
CA ARG A 6 10.37 -35.25 -39.78
C ARG A 6 9.27 -36.23 -40.16
N VAL A 7 9.62 -37.37 -40.72
CA VAL A 7 8.64 -38.41 -41.12
C VAL A 7 8.03 -39.09 -39.91
N LEU A 8 8.83 -39.33 -38.86
CA LEU A 8 8.35 -39.95 -37.61
C LEU A 8 7.71 -39.00 -36.64
N LEU A 9 7.61 -37.71 -36.97
CA LEU A 9 7.01 -36.68 -36.11
C LEU A 9 7.56 -36.64 -34.68
N LEU A 10 8.85 -37.00 -34.51
CA LEU A 10 9.49 -37.13 -33.19
C LEU A 10 9.48 -35.83 -32.42
N ASP A 11 9.52 -34.70 -33.10
CA ASP A 11 9.42 -33.36 -32.49
C ASP A 11 8.08 -33.15 -31.80
N ILE A 12 6.98 -33.67 -32.38
CA ILE A 12 5.65 -33.61 -31.81
C ILE A 12 5.56 -34.42 -30.53
N PHE A 13 6.12 -35.66 -30.55
CA PHE A 13 6.16 -36.51 -29.35
C PHE A 13 7.01 -35.87 -28.24
N THR A 14 8.14 -35.25 -28.61
CA THR A 14 8.97 -34.51 -27.65
C THR A 14 8.23 -33.32 -27.04
N GLY A 15 7.54 -32.54 -27.84
CA GLY A 15 6.71 -31.47 -27.39
C GLY A 15 5.57 -31.94 -26.48
N LEU A 16 4.87 -33.01 -26.87
CA LEU A 16 3.79 -33.60 -26.08
C LEU A 16 4.30 -34.16 -24.73
N LYS A 17 5.49 -34.80 -24.71
CA LYS A 17 6.13 -35.25 -23.48
C LYS A 17 6.45 -34.07 -22.57
N THR A 18 6.99 -32.96 -23.10
CA THR A 18 7.34 -31.79 -22.33
C THR A 18 6.09 -31.13 -21.70
N THR A 19 5.03 -30.93 -22.47
CA THR A 19 3.77 -30.39 -21.99
C THR A 19 3.09 -31.34 -21.01
N GLY A 20 3.12 -32.65 -21.27
CA GLY A 20 2.57 -33.65 -20.37
C GLY A 20 3.20 -33.69 -18.99
N MET A 21 4.52 -33.44 -18.90
CA MET A 21 5.19 -33.33 -17.58
C MET A 21 4.66 -32.16 -16.73
N HIS A 22 4.14 -31.10 -17.36
CA HIS A 22 3.61 -29.98 -16.62
C HIS A 22 2.28 -30.29 -15.91
N LEU A 23 1.53 -31.30 -16.34
CA LEU A 23 0.32 -31.76 -15.67
C LEU A 23 0.60 -32.31 -14.25
N PHE A 24 1.78 -32.83 -14.02
CA PHE A 24 2.19 -33.43 -12.75
C PHE A 24 3.05 -32.50 -11.89
N ARG A 25 3.37 -31.29 -12.38
CA ARG A 25 4.12 -30.29 -11.60
C ARG A 25 3.17 -29.48 -10.74
N LYS A 26 3.66 -29.06 -9.56
CA LYS A 26 2.96 -28.07 -8.75
C LYS A 26 2.83 -26.77 -9.54
N ALA A 27 1.64 -26.16 -9.53
CA ALA A 27 1.41 -24.88 -10.16
C ALA A 27 2.25 -23.76 -9.49
N ASP A 28 2.86 -22.91 -10.31
CA ASP A 28 3.59 -21.72 -9.83
C ASP A 28 2.65 -20.52 -9.61
N THR A 29 1.46 -20.59 -10.18
CA THR A 29 0.41 -19.57 -10.07
C THR A 29 -0.35 -19.70 -8.76
N VAL A 30 -0.88 -18.59 -8.27
CA VAL A 30 -1.76 -18.51 -7.11
C VAL A 30 -3.18 -18.24 -7.61
N GLU A 31 -4.13 -19.01 -7.14
CA GLU A 31 -5.55 -18.88 -7.49
C GLU A 31 -6.18 -17.72 -6.70
N TYR A 32 -5.82 -16.49 -7.07
CA TYR A 32 -6.43 -15.31 -6.47
C TYR A 32 -7.86 -15.13 -7.04
N PRO A 33 -8.87 -14.77 -6.22
CA PRO A 33 -8.78 -14.32 -4.81
C PRO A 33 -8.87 -15.44 -3.77
N GLU A 34 -9.18 -16.70 -4.14
CA GLU A 34 -9.39 -17.81 -3.20
C GLU A 34 -8.12 -18.15 -2.42
N ALA A 35 -6.98 -18.05 -3.08
CA ALA A 35 -5.68 -18.16 -2.44
C ALA A 35 -4.87 -16.89 -2.67
N ALA A 36 -4.59 -16.14 -1.63
CA ALA A 36 -3.75 -14.93 -1.69
C ALA A 36 -2.43 -15.15 -0.96
N ARG A 37 -1.35 -14.58 -1.48
CA ARG A 37 -0.08 -14.51 -0.75
C ARG A 37 -0.12 -13.33 0.19
N GLU A 38 0.26 -13.54 1.44
CA GLU A 38 0.40 -12.45 2.39
C GLU A 38 1.53 -11.50 1.97
N PRO A 39 1.27 -10.19 1.88
CA PRO A 39 2.30 -9.21 1.58
C PRO A 39 3.41 -9.21 2.65
N SER A 40 4.65 -8.95 2.23
CA SER A 40 5.78 -8.86 3.15
C SER A 40 5.61 -7.67 4.13
N ASP A 41 6.30 -7.70 5.28
CA ASP A 41 6.25 -6.64 6.29
C ASP A 41 6.75 -5.28 5.78
N ARG A 42 7.56 -5.28 4.73
CA ARG A 42 8.05 -4.06 4.07
C ARG A 42 7.17 -3.59 2.90
N PHE A 43 6.02 -4.23 2.71
CA PHE A 43 5.09 -3.86 1.67
C PHE A 43 4.48 -2.48 1.96
N ARG A 44 4.41 -1.64 0.94
CA ARG A 44 3.77 -0.32 1.00
C ARG A 44 2.37 -0.43 0.42
N GLY A 45 1.40 -0.54 1.30
CA GLY A 45 -0.01 -0.64 0.94
C GLY A 45 -0.74 0.68 1.03
N MET A 46 -2.02 0.63 1.32
CA MET A 46 -2.88 1.80 1.40
C MET A 46 -2.41 2.78 2.49
N PHE A 47 -2.50 4.04 2.17
CA PHE A 47 -2.21 5.15 3.07
C PHE A 47 -3.18 5.17 4.28
N ARG A 48 -2.65 5.40 5.47
CA ARG A 48 -3.43 5.56 6.70
C ARG A 48 -2.90 6.74 7.52
N LEU A 49 -3.80 7.39 8.22
CA LEU A 49 -3.52 8.51 9.10
C LEU A 49 -4.04 8.22 10.51
N ASP A 50 -3.19 8.47 11.50
CA ASP A 50 -3.58 8.58 12.91
C ASP A 50 -3.68 10.07 13.25
N GLU A 51 -4.91 10.57 13.30
CA GLU A 51 -5.20 11.98 13.51
C GLU A 51 -4.78 12.46 14.91
N GLU A 52 -4.96 11.62 15.93
CA GLU A 52 -4.66 11.97 17.32
C GLU A 52 -3.17 12.22 17.52
N ARG A 53 -2.32 11.47 16.80
CA ARG A 53 -0.87 11.60 16.85
C ARG A 53 -0.33 12.69 15.92
N CYS A 54 -1.13 13.16 15.00
CA CYS A 54 -0.70 14.16 14.02
C CYS A 54 -0.47 15.52 14.68
N ILE A 55 0.76 16.02 14.63
CA ILE A 55 1.14 17.34 15.16
C ILE A 55 0.93 18.48 14.17
N LYS A 56 0.31 18.21 13.04
CA LYS A 56 -0.06 19.20 12.00
C LYS A 56 1.15 20.01 11.50
N CYS A 57 2.32 19.34 11.32
CA CYS A 57 3.58 19.98 10.93
C CYS A 57 3.76 20.17 9.42
N THR A 58 2.90 19.59 8.59
CA THR A 58 2.90 19.65 7.11
C THR A 58 4.13 19.06 6.40
N LEU A 59 5.11 18.51 7.12
CA LEU A 59 6.32 17.95 6.52
C LEU A 59 6.03 16.86 5.49
N CYS A 60 5.04 16.02 5.72
CA CYS A 60 4.63 14.98 4.77
C CYS A 60 4.13 15.54 3.44
N ALA A 61 3.50 16.71 3.45
CA ALA A 61 3.07 17.39 2.22
C ALA A 61 4.27 18.02 1.49
N ILE A 62 5.24 18.58 2.24
CA ILE A 62 6.45 19.21 1.69
C ILE A 62 7.35 18.16 1.03
N GLU A 63 7.56 17.01 1.69
CA GLU A 63 8.39 15.92 1.19
C GLU A 63 7.73 15.09 0.06
N CYS A 64 6.47 15.36 -0.24
CA CYS A 64 5.79 14.65 -1.32
C CYS A 64 6.25 15.15 -2.70
N PRO A 65 6.98 14.35 -3.51
CA PRO A 65 7.56 14.81 -4.78
C PRO A 65 6.53 15.17 -5.85
N ILE A 66 5.28 14.72 -5.67
CA ILE A 66 4.19 14.94 -6.63
C ILE A 66 3.04 15.79 -6.05
N ASN A 67 3.22 16.35 -4.84
CA ASN A 67 2.28 17.28 -4.20
C ASN A 67 0.83 16.81 -4.19
N ILE A 68 0.57 15.63 -3.62
CA ILE A 68 -0.76 15.00 -3.55
C ILE A 68 -1.37 14.99 -2.16
N ILE A 69 -0.70 15.57 -1.18
CA ILE A 69 -1.15 15.64 0.21
C ILE A 69 -1.54 17.09 0.50
N PHE A 70 -2.81 17.29 0.84
CA PHE A 70 -3.39 18.60 1.12
C PHE A 70 -3.75 18.68 2.60
N ILE A 71 -3.14 19.63 3.31
CA ILE A 71 -3.30 19.78 4.77
C ILE A 71 -3.65 21.23 5.06
N ASP A 72 -4.82 21.43 5.68
CA ASP A 72 -5.25 22.71 6.21
C ASP A 72 -5.51 22.56 7.71
N TRP A 73 -5.11 23.56 8.49
CA TRP A 73 -5.28 23.58 9.93
C TRP A 73 -5.45 25.03 10.41
N HIS A 74 -6.16 25.21 11.51
CA HIS A 74 -6.28 26.49 12.20
C HIS A 74 -5.90 26.39 13.68
N ASN A 75 -5.70 27.54 14.32
CA ASN A 75 -5.46 27.60 15.75
C ASN A 75 -6.78 27.86 16.49
N GLU A 76 -7.15 26.99 17.38
CA GLU A 76 -8.27 27.17 18.29
C GLU A 76 -7.76 27.37 19.72
N LYS A 77 -8.47 28.20 20.51
CA LYS A 77 -8.15 28.39 21.92
C LYS A 77 -8.94 27.39 22.75
N ASN A 78 -8.22 26.50 23.40
CA ASN A 78 -8.82 25.59 24.37
C ASN A 78 -9.44 26.40 25.55
N PRO A 79 -10.42 25.84 26.29
CA PRO A 79 -11.00 26.43 27.50
C PRO A 79 -9.97 26.87 28.53
N GLN A 80 -8.75 26.30 28.44
CA GLN A 80 -7.60 26.60 29.31
C GLN A 80 -6.75 27.79 28.80
N GLY A 81 -7.15 28.44 27.67
CA GLY A 81 -6.44 29.58 27.08
C GLY A 81 -5.21 29.24 26.26
N LYS A 82 -4.91 27.95 26.05
CA LYS A 82 -3.77 27.49 25.23
C LYS A 82 -4.20 27.35 23.78
N ASN A 83 -3.38 27.88 22.86
CA ASN A 83 -3.60 27.67 21.43
C ASN A 83 -3.29 26.22 21.05
N GLU A 84 -4.23 25.55 20.44
CA GLU A 84 -4.09 24.22 19.88
C GLU A 84 -4.35 24.26 18.37
N LYS A 85 -3.56 23.48 17.62
CA LYS A 85 -3.77 23.33 16.19
C LYS A 85 -4.88 22.31 15.95
N VAL A 86 -5.94 22.71 15.28
CA VAL A 86 -7.01 21.80 14.85
C VAL A 86 -6.84 21.51 13.37
N LEU A 87 -6.98 20.25 12.99
CA LEU A 87 -6.85 19.78 11.61
C LEU A 87 -8.22 19.94 10.92
N ASP A 88 -8.28 20.81 9.91
CA ASP A 88 -9.51 21.04 9.14
C ASP A 88 -9.61 20.07 7.98
N ARG A 89 -8.48 19.82 7.36
CA ARG A 89 -8.39 19.03 6.14
C ARG A 89 -7.10 18.23 6.09
N PHE A 90 -7.23 16.98 5.75
CA PHE A 90 -6.11 16.11 5.40
C PHE A 90 -6.56 15.19 4.27
N ASP A 91 -6.25 15.56 3.05
CA ASP A 91 -6.66 14.81 1.87
C ASP A 91 -5.45 14.28 1.12
N VAL A 92 -5.61 13.12 0.51
CA VAL A 92 -4.59 12.48 -0.31
C VAL A 92 -5.18 12.01 -1.63
N ASP A 93 -4.60 12.47 -2.75
CA ASP A 93 -4.95 11.99 -4.09
C ASP A 93 -4.12 10.75 -4.44
N LEU A 94 -4.65 9.55 -4.12
CA LEU A 94 -3.97 8.29 -4.41
C LEU A 94 -3.86 7.97 -5.90
N LYS A 95 -4.62 8.61 -6.77
CA LYS A 95 -4.57 8.36 -8.23
C LYS A 95 -3.18 8.57 -8.83
N ARG A 96 -2.38 9.43 -8.21
CA ARG A 96 -1.02 9.77 -8.63
C ARG A 96 0.06 9.32 -7.64
N CYS A 97 -0.33 8.70 -6.54
CA CYS A 97 0.59 8.25 -5.52
C CYS A 97 1.53 7.16 -6.06
N MET A 98 2.83 7.34 -5.90
CA MET A 98 3.83 6.34 -6.28
C MET A 98 4.26 5.45 -5.12
N PHE A 99 3.61 5.55 -3.96
CA PHE A 99 3.88 4.76 -2.76
C PHE A 99 5.36 4.74 -2.35
N CYS A 100 6.06 5.85 -2.52
CA CYS A 100 7.50 5.98 -2.24
C CYS A 100 7.83 5.92 -0.73
N GLY A 101 6.88 6.29 0.15
CA GLY A 101 7.04 6.25 1.61
C GLY A 101 7.76 7.46 2.22
N LEU A 102 8.19 8.46 1.43
CA LEU A 102 8.87 9.65 1.95
C LEU A 102 8.03 10.42 2.97
N CYS A 103 6.71 10.49 2.79
CA CYS A 103 5.81 11.12 3.75
C CYS A 103 5.79 10.40 5.11
N GLU A 104 5.91 9.06 5.13
CA GLU A 104 6.04 8.28 6.36
C GLU A 104 7.40 8.52 7.02
N GLU A 105 8.47 8.57 6.22
CA GLU A 105 9.83 8.82 6.72
C GLU A 105 9.97 10.23 7.31
N ALA A 106 9.41 11.24 6.65
CA ALA A 106 9.43 12.63 7.08
C ALA A 106 8.61 12.92 8.33
N CYS A 107 7.68 12.04 8.69
CA CYS A 107 6.84 12.24 9.87
C CYS A 107 7.68 12.16 11.16
N PRO A 108 7.71 13.23 12.00
CA PRO A 108 8.55 13.28 13.20
C PRO A 108 7.95 12.55 14.40
N THR A 109 6.68 12.14 14.34
CA THR A 109 5.99 11.46 15.44
C THR A 109 6.51 10.03 15.63
N ASN A 110 6.54 9.55 16.88
CA ASN A 110 6.87 8.18 17.20
C ASN A 110 5.82 7.61 18.17
N PRO A 111 5.06 6.60 17.79
CA PRO A 111 4.97 6.02 16.42
C PRO A 111 4.47 7.02 15.37
N LYS A 112 4.74 6.73 14.11
CA LYS A 112 4.39 7.62 12.98
C LYS A 112 2.88 7.87 12.92
N SER A 113 2.47 9.09 12.61
CA SER A 113 1.06 9.42 12.35
C SER A 113 0.61 9.00 10.96
N ILE A 114 1.55 8.96 10.02
CA ILE A 114 1.31 8.56 8.64
C ILE A 114 1.90 7.19 8.43
N TRP A 115 1.15 6.35 7.72
CA TRP A 115 1.48 4.96 7.61
C TRP A 115 1.14 4.38 6.23
N LEU A 116 2.14 3.80 5.57
CA LEU A 116 2.00 3.08 4.30
C LEU A 116 2.26 1.58 4.42
N ARG A 117 2.89 1.13 5.51
CA ARG A 117 3.15 -0.30 5.75
C ARG A 117 1.90 -1.04 6.19
N THR A 118 0.86 -0.96 5.38
CA THR A 118 -0.39 -1.70 5.54
C THR A 118 -0.40 -2.86 4.57
N LYS A 119 -1.09 -3.94 4.91
CA LYS A 119 -1.22 -5.11 4.02
C LYS A 119 -2.38 -4.95 3.03
N THR A 120 -3.05 -3.79 3.03
CA THR A 120 -4.17 -3.50 2.14
C THR A 120 -3.66 -3.03 0.77
N TYR A 121 -3.97 -3.76 -0.28
CA TYR A 121 -3.54 -3.47 -1.66
C TYR A 121 -4.67 -3.47 -2.69
N GLU A 122 -5.88 -3.84 -2.30
CA GLU A 122 -7.04 -3.88 -3.18
C GLU A 122 -7.68 -2.49 -3.30
N LEU A 123 -7.07 -1.64 -4.12
CA LEU A 123 -7.47 -0.25 -4.32
C LEU A 123 -7.97 0.03 -5.74
N GLY A 124 -8.43 -1.01 -6.45
CA GLY A 124 -8.95 -0.86 -7.79
C GLY A 124 -10.28 -0.10 -7.82
N THR A 125 -10.48 0.75 -8.83
CA THR A 125 -11.74 1.44 -9.08
C THR A 125 -12.01 1.51 -10.57
N TYR A 126 -13.29 1.44 -10.94
CA TYR A 126 -13.74 1.62 -12.33
C TYR A 126 -13.90 3.10 -12.69
N GLU A 127 -14.03 3.97 -11.69
CA GLU A 127 -14.25 5.40 -11.89
C GLU A 127 -12.94 6.17 -11.71
N ARG A 128 -12.70 7.13 -12.60
CA ARG A 128 -11.51 7.97 -12.54
C ARG A 128 -11.58 9.03 -11.44
N ASN A 129 -12.79 9.40 -11.01
CA ASN A 129 -12.99 10.57 -10.18
C ASN A 129 -12.69 10.32 -8.69
N ASP A 130 -13.61 10.23 -7.82
CA ASP A 130 -13.37 10.49 -6.40
C ASP A 130 -13.08 9.26 -5.52
N ALA A 131 -13.09 8.05 -6.09
CA ALA A 131 -12.91 6.83 -5.31
C ALA A 131 -11.53 6.73 -4.64
N LEU A 132 -10.49 7.20 -5.33
CA LEU A 132 -9.10 7.21 -4.83
C LEU A 132 -8.67 8.58 -4.27
N TYR A 133 -9.60 9.51 -4.14
CA TYR A 133 -9.40 10.73 -3.36
C TYR A 133 -9.83 10.46 -1.93
N LEU A 134 -8.86 10.41 -1.04
CA LEU A 134 -9.10 10.06 0.36
C LEU A 134 -9.13 11.30 1.21
N ASP A 135 -10.28 11.55 1.83
CA ASP A 135 -10.46 12.55 2.88
C ASP A 135 -10.01 12.01 4.25
N ILE A 136 -9.93 12.89 5.23
CA ILE A 136 -9.53 12.55 6.60
C ILE A 136 -10.33 11.36 7.16
N LYS A 137 -11.63 11.30 6.89
CA LYS A 137 -12.52 10.24 7.41
C LYS A 137 -12.20 8.87 6.83
N LYS A 138 -11.80 8.82 5.54
CA LYS A 138 -11.36 7.57 4.89
C LYS A 138 -9.97 7.16 5.33
N LEU A 139 -9.09 8.13 5.57
CA LEU A 139 -7.71 7.88 6.01
C LEU A 139 -7.64 7.38 7.46
N THR A 140 -8.53 7.85 8.34
CA THR A 140 -8.60 7.47 9.75
C THR A 140 -9.40 6.18 9.99
N LYS A 141 -10.13 5.68 8.99
CA LYS A 141 -10.87 4.45 9.10
C LYS A 141 -9.93 3.24 9.04
N TRP A 142 -9.78 2.56 10.17
CA TRP A 142 -8.97 1.36 10.30
C TRP A 142 -9.83 0.12 10.09
N ASP A 143 -9.43 -0.75 9.15
CA ASP A 143 -10.04 -2.06 8.96
C ASP A 143 -9.40 -3.08 9.92
N GLU A 144 -10.07 -4.21 10.19
CA GLU A 144 -9.58 -5.28 11.07
C GLU A 144 -8.20 -5.81 10.67
N ASN A 145 -7.85 -5.70 9.40
CA ASN A 145 -6.56 -6.14 8.84
C ASN A 145 -5.43 -5.13 9.03
N VAL A 146 -5.74 -3.92 9.49
CA VAL A 146 -4.76 -2.86 9.72
C VAL A 146 -4.63 -2.62 11.21
N LYS A 147 -3.67 -3.27 11.84
CA LYS A 147 -3.38 -3.04 13.25
C LYS A 147 -2.57 -1.76 13.42
N PRO A 148 -2.89 -0.93 14.43
CA PRO A 148 -2.04 0.20 14.76
C PRO A 148 -0.63 -0.31 15.12
N PHE A 149 0.38 0.39 14.61
CA PHE A 149 1.76 0.03 14.82
C PHE A 149 2.14 0.15 16.31
N THR A 150 2.57 -0.93 16.92
CA THR A 150 3.11 -0.92 18.28
C THR A 150 4.62 -0.78 18.24
N ILE A 151 5.20 -0.03 19.18
CA ILE A 151 6.66 0.27 19.28
C ILE A 151 7.49 -1.02 19.31
N VAL A 152 6.90 -2.13 19.76
CA VAL A 152 7.58 -3.43 19.89
C VAL A 152 7.93 -4.04 18.53
N GLU A 153 7.20 -3.73 17.47
CA GLU A 153 7.44 -4.28 16.14
C GLU A 153 8.56 -3.56 15.35
N GLN A 154 9.09 -2.43 15.87
CA GLN A 154 10.21 -1.72 15.24
C GLN A 154 11.58 -2.33 15.59
N GLY A 155 11.66 -3.19 16.60
CA GLY A 155 12.94 -3.70 17.14
C GLY A 155 13.51 -4.93 16.43
N GLU A 156 12.72 -5.66 15.64
CA GLU A 156 13.13 -6.96 15.07
C GLU A 156 13.47 -6.95 13.58
N GLY A 157 13.59 -5.79 12.97
CA GLY A 157 13.92 -5.64 11.55
C GLY A 157 15.29 -5.04 11.31
N ARG A 158 16.36 -5.78 11.59
CA ARG A 158 17.70 -5.55 11.01
C ARG A 158 18.07 -6.68 10.07
#